data_c525f254916d8377701fa9e385498144
#
_entry.id   c525f254916d8377701fa9e385498144
#
_cell.length_a   1.000
_cell.length_b   1.000
_cell.length_c   1.000
_cell.angle_alpha   90.00
_cell.angle_beta   90.00
_cell.angle_gamma   90.00
#
_symmetry.space_group_name_H-M   'P 1'
#
loop_
_entity.id
_entity.type
_entity.pdbx_description
1 polymer ?
#
loop_
_entity_poly.entity_id
_entity_poly.type
_entity_poly.pdbx_seq_one_letter_code
_entity_poly.pdbx_strand_id
1 'polypeptide(L)'
;MRRSSREVTLNSSNHRLGTAREVCVDDKSIKERRLHPKRNVQRRMRISKESMNRLVMDYLVGKGYRQVAEAFWRDSATKPHVDLQLVQERMSIQQLLLKGQIQKARDKLTIMDPEFLEKNSGMDFLLAKQELIELIKVHNIEKALQFAIKNLAPFGQKSPQFLREIERTMSVIAFKDPSESPLGYLLEQTQRRRVANEVNSAILRSQKQELEPMLPSMVQQFHFMENQLEAKINRRSQGIRIEDSTC
;
A
#
# COMPACT_ATOMS: atom_id res chain seq x y z
N MET A 1 -0.05 47.80 -52.95
CA MET A 1 0.87 47.86 -54.12
C MET A 1 1.23 46.44 -54.52
N ARG A 2 0.93 46.11 -55.78
CA ARG A 2 1.43 45.05 -56.67
C ARG A 2 1.36 43.60 -56.14
N ARG A 3 0.37 42.76 -56.55
CA ARG A 3 0.21 42.06 -57.86
C ARG A 3 1.42 41.27 -58.27
N SER A 4 1.33 39.92 -58.38
CA SER A 4 1.50 39.23 -59.64
C SER A 4 1.00 37.77 -59.53
N SER A 5 0.02 37.51 -60.36
CA SER A 5 -0.50 36.22 -60.78
C SER A 5 0.41 35.58 -61.84
N ARG A 6 0.32 34.27 -62.00
CA ARG A 6 0.42 33.47 -63.28
C ARG A 6 0.22 32.02 -62.89
N GLU A 7 -0.93 31.42 -63.20
CA GLU A 7 -1.39 30.77 -64.45
C GLU A 7 -0.46 29.64 -64.94
N VAL A 8 -0.95 28.43 -64.77
CA VAL A 8 -1.57 27.52 -65.76
C VAL A 8 -0.57 26.92 -66.73
N THR A 9 -0.44 25.57 -66.72
CA THR A 9 -0.66 24.75 -67.91
C THR A 9 -0.97 23.29 -67.56
N LEU A 10 -2.12 22.85 -68.06
CA LEU A 10 -2.51 21.46 -68.25
C LEU A 10 -1.60 20.81 -69.27
N ASN A 11 -1.22 19.57 -69.06
CA ASN A 11 -0.99 18.67 -70.20
C ASN A 11 -1.38 17.23 -69.81
N SER A 12 -2.19 16.71 -70.68
CA SER A 12 -2.83 15.39 -70.67
C SER A 12 -1.89 14.30 -71.16
N SER A 13 -2.22 13.08 -70.78
CA SER A 13 -2.03 11.81 -71.47
C SER A 13 -0.72 11.05 -71.24
N ASN A 14 -0.80 9.94 -70.54
CA ASN A 14 -0.74 8.63 -71.21
C ASN A 14 -0.89 7.44 -70.27
N HIS A 15 -1.80 6.58 -70.65
CA HIS A 15 -1.96 5.22 -70.16
C HIS A 15 -0.65 4.44 -70.12
N ARG A 16 -0.37 3.77 -68.96
CA ARG A 16 0.22 2.43 -68.97
C ARG A 16 -0.31 1.63 -67.81
N LEU A 17 -1.04 0.59 -68.16
CA LEU A 17 -1.34 -0.56 -67.33
C LEU A 17 0.00 -1.14 -66.78
N GLY A 18 0.18 -1.05 -65.50
CA GLY A 18 1.24 -1.68 -64.73
C GLY A 18 0.63 -2.71 -63.79
N THR A 19 0.84 -3.96 -64.11
CA THR A 19 0.48 -5.18 -63.41
C THR A 19 0.62 -5.06 -61.89
N ALA A 20 -0.47 -5.37 -61.16
CA ALA A 20 -0.49 -5.62 -59.74
C ALA A 20 0.51 -6.75 -59.44
N ARG A 21 1.64 -6.41 -58.85
CA ARG A 21 2.49 -7.37 -58.14
C ARG A 21 1.81 -7.61 -56.80
N GLU A 22 1.14 -8.72 -56.66
CA GLU A 22 0.82 -9.32 -55.36
C GLU A 22 2.14 -9.45 -54.59
N VAL A 23 2.30 -8.59 -53.56
CA VAL A 23 3.32 -8.77 -52.54
C VAL A 23 2.81 -9.88 -51.63
N CYS A 24 3.20 -11.13 -51.93
CA CYS A 24 3.13 -12.22 -50.99
C CYS A 24 3.93 -11.82 -49.74
N VAL A 25 3.26 -11.24 -48.76
CA VAL A 25 3.86 -11.03 -47.45
C VAL A 25 3.93 -12.39 -46.76
N ASP A 26 5.16 -12.85 -46.59
CA ASP A 26 5.49 -14.14 -46.02
C ASP A 26 4.75 -14.33 -44.65
N ASP A 27 3.80 -15.24 -44.62
CA ASP A 27 2.92 -15.54 -43.47
C ASP A 27 3.73 -15.98 -42.23
N LYS A 28 4.95 -16.46 -42.42
CA LYS A 28 5.90 -16.77 -41.34
C LYS A 28 6.37 -15.51 -40.60
N SER A 29 6.57 -14.38 -41.26
CA SER A 29 7.02 -13.15 -40.64
C SER A 29 5.92 -12.51 -39.79
N ILE A 30 4.66 -12.73 -40.12
CA ILE A 30 3.50 -12.27 -39.38
C ILE A 30 3.26 -13.16 -38.13
N LYS A 31 3.45 -14.47 -38.24
CA LYS A 31 3.34 -15.41 -37.09
C LYS A 31 4.47 -15.20 -36.07
N GLU A 32 5.70 -14.95 -36.51
CA GLU A 32 6.81 -14.64 -35.57
C GLU A 32 6.63 -13.30 -34.83
N ARG A 33 6.03 -12.29 -35.45
CA ARG A 33 5.71 -11.03 -34.79
C ARG A 33 4.58 -11.17 -33.76
N ARG A 34 3.68 -12.16 -33.91
CA ARG A 34 2.56 -12.42 -32.98
C ARG A 34 2.97 -13.22 -31.73
N LEU A 35 4.09 -13.96 -31.78
CA LEU A 35 4.50 -14.89 -30.72
C LEU A 35 5.27 -14.26 -29.55
N HIS A 36 5.79 -13.00 -29.65
CA HIS A 36 6.59 -12.40 -28.59
C HIS A 36 6.31 -10.91 -28.32
N PRO A 37 5.08 -10.49 -27.95
CA PRO A 37 4.86 -9.11 -27.47
C PRO A 37 5.61 -8.84 -26.16
N LYS A 38 5.90 -9.87 -25.35
CA LYS A 38 6.62 -9.75 -24.06
C LYS A 38 8.09 -9.30 -24.24
N ARG A 39 8.78 -9.69 -25.29
CA ARG A 39 10.20 -9.30 -25.53
C ARG A 39 10.39 -7.84 -25.95
N ASN A 40 9.44 -7.25 -26.65
CA ASN A 40 9.57 -5.85 -27.12
C ASN A 40 9.21 -4.81 -26.06
N VAL A 41 8.31 -5.14 -25.12
CA VAL A 41 7.95 -4.24 -24.01
C VAL A 41 9.09 -4.20 -22.99
N GLN A 42 9.72 -5.32 -22.67
CA GLN A 42 10.89 -5.36 -21.78
C GLN A 42 12.11 -4.59 -22.29
N ARG A 43 12.28 -4.47 -23.61
CA ARG A 43 13.39 -3.70 -24.20
C ARG A 43 13.26 -2.19 -24.05
N ARG A 44 12.06 -1.64 -23.85
CA ARG A 44 11.81 -0.19 -23.76
C ARG A 44 11.85 0.38 -22.34
N MET A 45 11.60 -0.42 -21.32
CA MET A 45 11.67 0.04 -19.93
C MET A 45 13.01 -0.39 -19.30
N ARG A 46 14.05 0.40 -19.53
CA ARG A 46 15.29 0.28 -18.75
C ARG A 46 15.09 1.00 -17.41
N ILE A 47 14.60 0.30 -16.41
CA ILE A 47 14.64 0.78 -15.03
C ILE A 47 16.12 0.77 -14.63
N SER A 48 16.62 1.92 -14.15
CA SER A 48 18.00 1.98 -13.68
C SER A 48 18.18 1.14 -12.42
N LYS A 49 19.37 0.60 -12.21
CA LYS A 49 19.71 -0.16 -11.00
C LYS A 49 19.51 0.69 -9.75
N GLU A 50 19.84 1.97 -9.82
CA GLU A 50 19.66 2.92 -8.71
C GLU A 50 18.18 3.11 -8.34
N SER A 51 17.30 3.24 -9.35
CA SER A 51 15.85 3.36 -9.11
C SER A 51 15.30 2.11 -8.44
N MET A 52 15.72 0.92 -8.87
CA MET A 52 15.32 -0.33 -8.25
C MET A 52 15.84 -0.45 -6.82
N ASN A 53 17.10 -0.10 -6.60
CA ASN A 53 17.69 -0.12 -5.26
C ASN A 53 16.97 0.83 -4.30
N ARG A 54 16.55 2.01 -4.77
CA ARG A 54 15.74 2.94 -3.95
C ARG A 54 14.41 2.34 -3.56
N LEU A 55 13.68 1.73 -4.50
CA LEU A 55 12.40 1.06 -4.21
C LEU A 55 12.56 -0.06 -3.17
N VAL A 56 13.64 -0.84 -3.28
CA VAL A 56 13.94 -1.90 -2.29
C VAL A 56 14.28 -1.28 -0.94
N MET A 57 15.10 -0.23 -0.89
CA MET A 57 15.44 0.46 0.35
C MET A 57 14.19 1.05 1.02
N ASP A 58 13.31 1.72 0.27
CA ASP A 58 12.05 2.27 0.78
C ASP A 58 11.16 1.18 1.37
N TYR A 59 11.10 0.02 0.70
CA TYR A 59 10.37 -1.14 1.22
C TYR A 59 10.94 -1.63 2.54
N LEU A 60 12.25 -1.81 2.63
CA LEU A 60 12.92 -2.29 3.85
C LEU A 60 12.71 -1.34 5.03
N VAL A 61 12.86 -0.05 4.79
CA VAL A 61 12.65 1.02 5.78
C VAL A 61 11.18 1.11 6.20
N GLY A 62 10.26 1.13 5.24
CA GLY A 62 8.82 1.22 5.49
C GLY A 62 8.29 0.04 6.31
N LYS A 63 8.78 -1.18 6.01
CA LYS A 63 8.44 -2.41 6.77
C LYS A 63 9.23 -2.56 8.09
N GLY A 64 10.22 -1.70 8.34
CA GLY A 64 10.98 -1.70 9.58
C GLY A 64 12.10 -2.74 9.64
N TYR A 65 12.56 -3.25 8.51
CA TYR A 65 13.66 -4.21 8.43
C TYR A 65 15.03 -3.53 8.54
N ARG A 66 15.30 -2.88 9.69
CA ARG A 66 16.50 -2.10 9.94
C ARG A 66 17.79 -2.83 9.57
N GLN A 67 18.01 -4.03 10.12
CA GLN A 67 19.25 -4.80 9.91
C GLN A 67 19.47 -5.12 8.43
N VAL A 68 18.40 -5.48 7.72
CA VAL A 68 18.43 -5.77 6.30
C VAL A 68 18.70 -4.50 5.50
N ALA A 69 18.10 -3.37 5.88
CA ALA A 69 18.35 -2.08 5.28
C ALA A 69 19.81 -1.62 5.45
N GLU A 70 20.40 -1.84 6.61
CA GLU A 70 21.82 -1.56 6.88
C GLU A 70 22.75 -2.44 6.02
N ALA A 71 22.45 -3.74 5.89
CA ALA A 71 23.21 -4.64 5.03
C ALA A 71 23.06 -4.24 3.56
N PHE A 72 21.84 -4.00 3.12
CA PHE A 72 21.56 -3.56 1.75
C PHE A 72 22.23 -2.22 1.41
N TRP A 73 22.29 -1.28 2.34
CA TRP A 73 23.02 -0.02 2.17
C TRP A 73 24.51 -0.28 1.92
N ARG A 74 25.14 -1.12 2.71
CA ARG A 74 26.58 -1.47 2.55
C ARG A 74 26.85 -2.10 1.19
N ASP A 75 25.96 -3.00 0.73
CA ASP A 75 26.18 -3.77 -0.50
C ASP A 75 25.83 -2.97 -1.77
N SER A 76 24.77 -2.16 -1.72
CA SER A 76 24.26 -1.42 -2.88
C SER A 76 24.73 0.03 -2.95
N ALA A 77 25.40 0.55 -1.90
CA ALA A 77 25.72 1.96 -1.69
C ALA A 77 24.49 2.90 -1.73
N THR A 78 23.28 2.34 -1.60
CA THR A 78 22.03 3.11 -1.60
C THR A 78 21.69 3.54 -0.20
N LYS A 79 21.92 4.82 0.12
CA LYS A 79 21.63 5.38 1.44
C LYS A 79 20.13 5.42 1.70
N PRO A 80 19.65 5.00 2.89
CA PRO A 80 18.26 5.19 3.31
C PRO A 80 17.93 6.69 3.42
N HIS A 81 16.70 7.06 3.09
CA HIS A 81 16.22 8.46 3.13
C HIS A 81 15.85 8.91 4.55
N VAL A 82 15.76 7.98 5.50
CA VAL A 82 15.46 8.24 6.91
C VAL A 82 16.53 7.65 7.83
N ASP A 83 16.60 8.17 9.06
CA ASP A 83 17.46 7.62 10.09
C ASP A 83 16.96 6.22 10.50
N LEU A 84 17.84 5.23 10.39
CA LEU A 84 17.54 3.86 10.78
C LEU A 84 17.31 3.70 12.29
N GLN A 85 17.75 4.65 13.11
CA GLN A 85 17.45 4.69 14.54
C GLN A 85 15.95 4.93 14.76
N LEU A 86 15.36 5.89 14.05
CA LEU A 86 13.90 6.16 14.11
C LEU A 86 13.08 4.94 13.67
N VAL A 87 13.56 4.20 12.67
CA VAL A 87 12.94 2.95 12.24
C VAL A 87 12.94 1.92 13.39
N GLN A 88 14.06 1.79 14.11
CA GLN A 88 14.17 0.88 15.25
C GLN A 88 13.21 1.26 16.39
N GLU A 89 13.12 2.54 16.72
CA GLU A 89 12.24 3.03 17.78
C GLU A 89 10.77 2.76 17.44
N ARG A 90 10.35 3.08 16.22
CA ARG A 90 9.02 2.80 15.71
C ARG A 90 8.66 1.31 15.78
N MET A 91 9.57 0.45 15.32
CA MET A 91 9.38 -1.01 15.40
C MET A 91 9.30 -1.52 16.84
N SER A 92 10.07 -0.93 17.76
CA SER A 92 10.00 -1.30 19.17
C SER A 92 8.65 -0.94 19.81
N ILE A 93 8.07 0.21 19.45
CA ILE A 93 6.73 0.61 19.87
C ILE A 93 5.69 -0.38 19.34
N GLN A 94 5.76 -0.71 18.06
CA GLN A 94 4.85 -1.68 17.43
C GLN A 94 4.91 -3.05 18.12
N GLN A 95 6.10 -3.54 18.44
CA GLN A 95 6.27 -4.80 19.16
C GLN A 95 5.69 -4.78 20.56
N LEU A 96 5.81 -3.66 21.29
CA LEU A 96 5.21 -3.49 22.61
C LEU A 96 3.69 -3.55 22.53
N LEU A 97 3.09 -2.87 21.55
CA LEU A 97 1.64 -2.91 21.31
C LEU A 97 1.15 -4.33 20.97
N LEU A 98 1.87 -5.06 20.14
CA LEU A 98 1.54 -6.45 19.81
C LEU A 98 1.64 -7.39 21.03
N LYS A 99 2.53 -7.09 21.99
CA LYS A 99 2.64 -7.82 23.25
C LYS A 99 1.62 -7.37 24.30
N GLY A 100 0.81 -6.35 24.04
CA GLY A 100 -0.16 -5.79 24.99
C GLY A 100 0.49 -4.93 26.09
N GLN A 101 1.74 -4.50 25.92
CA GLN A 101 2.46 -3.65 26.87
C GLN A 101 2.23 -2.17 26.55
N ILE A 102 0.95 -1.75 26.69
CA ILE A 102 0.49 -0.45 26.19
C ILE A 102 1.19 0.70 26.91
N GLN A 103 1.33 0.64 28.23
CA GLN A 103 1.99 1.71 28.99
C GLN A 103 3.45 1.92 28.54
N LYS A 104 4.19 0.84 28.36
CA LYS A 104 5.58 0.95 27.87
C LYS A 104 5.66 1.52 26.44
N ALA A 105 4.67 1.22 25.61
CA ALA A 105 4.57 1.81 24.28
C ALA A 105 4.29 3.32 24.36
N ARG A 106 3.40 3.76 25.27
CA ARG A 106 3.12 5.18 25.55
C ARG A 106 4.38 5.91 26.02
N ASP A 107 5.11 5.35 26.97
CA ASP A 107 6.35 5.94 27.49
C ASP A 107 7.37 6.15 26.38
N LYS A 108 7.54 5.16 25.51
CA LYS A 108 8.43 5.29 24.33
C LYS A 108 7.94 6.31 23.31
N LEU A 109 6.64 6.39 23.08
CA LEU A 109 6.06 7.42 22.21
C LEU A 109 6.34 8.82 22.73
N THR A 110 6.16 9.03 24.06
CA THR A 110 6.46 10.31 24.71
C THR A 110 7.94 10.68 24.67
N ILE A 111 8.84 9.69 24.75
CA ILE A 111 10.29 9.93 24.59
C ILE A 111 10.63 10.32 23.15
N MET A 112 9.99 9.67 22.15
CA MET A 112 10.23 9.93 20.73
C MET A 112 9.66 11.28 20.29
N ASP A 113 8.45 11.61 20.71
CA ASP A 113 7.75 12.86 20.42
C ASP A 113 6.83 13.22 21.60
N PRO A 114 7.26 14.12 22.51
CA PRO A 114 6.50 14.49 23.71
C PRO A 114 5.10 15.05 23.42
N GLU A 115 4.94 15.72 22.27
CA GLU A 115 3.68 16.36 21.89
C GLU A 115 2.78 15.44 21.04
N PHE A 116 3.25 14.23 20.70
CA PHE A 116 2.55 13.33 19.77
C PHE A 116 1.12 13.00 20.26
N LEU A 117 0.97 12.61 21.51
CA LEU A 117 -0.34 12.25 22.08
C LEU A 117 -1.24 13.45 22.30
N GLU A 118 -0.68 14.60 22.65
CA GLU A 118 -1.43 15.85 22.82
C GLU A 118 -2.00 16.33 21.48
N LYS A 119 -1.20 16.29 20.43
CA LYS A 119 -1.62 16.65 19.05
C LYS A 119 -2.59 15.65 18.45
N ASN A 120 -2.55 14.39 18.89
CA ASN A 120 -3.34 13.29 18.36
C ASN A 120 -4.24 12.67 19.43
N SER A 121 -5.24 13.42 19.92
CA SER A 121 -6.16 12.96 20.97
C SER A 121 -6.87 11.64 20.61
N GLY A 122 -7.10 11.37 19.33
CA GLY A 122 -7.63 10.10 18.85
C GLY A 122 -6.68 8.91 19.07
N MET A 123 -5.37 9.12 18.97
CA MET A 123 -4.38 8.08 19.27
C MET A 123 -4.24 7.86 20.76
N ASP A 124 -4.30 8.92 21.56
CA ASP A 124 -4.29 8.83 23.02
C ASP A 124 -5.51 8.04 23.51
N PHE A 125 -6.70 8.34 23.00
CA PHE A 125 -7.92 7.56 23.28
C PHE A 125 -7.78 6.11 22.85
N LEU A 126 -7.26 5.85 21.63
CA LEU A 126 -7.10 4.50 21.11
C LEU A 126 -6.19 3.63 21.99
N LEU A 127 -5.07 4.19 22.45
CA LEU A 127 -4.16 3.53 23.37
C LEU A 127 -4.78 3.29 24.74
N ALA A 128 -5.49 4.29 25.31
CA ALA A 128 -6.19 4.15 26.57
C ALA A 128 -7.30 3.09 26.50
N LYS A 129 -8.06 3.05 25.39
CA LYS A 129 -9.05 1.99 25.14
C LYS A 129 -8.42 0.61 25.05
N GLN A 130 -7.28 0.48 24.36
CA GLN A 130 -6.57 -0.81 24.29
C GLN A 130 -6.06 -1.26 25.65
N GLU A 131 -5.59 -0.35 26.50
CA GLU A 131 -5.16 -0.68 27.85
C GLU A 131 -6.33 -1.18 28.70
N LEU A 132 -7.52 -0.57 28.60
CA LEU A 132 -8.74 -1.09 29.20
C LEU A 132 -9.04 -2.53 28.74
N ILE A 133 -8.94 -2.79 27.42
CA ILE A 133 -9.15 -4.14 26.86
C ILE A 133 -8.17 -5.15 27.46
N GLU A 134 -6.90 -4.77 27.64
CA GLU A 134 -5.90 -5.67 28.24
C GLU A 134 -6.23 -5.97 29.72
N LEU A 135 -6.73 -4.99 30.47
CA LEU A 135 -7.18 -5.19 31.86
C LEU A 135 -8.40 -6.13 31.95
N ILE A 136 -9.36 -5.99 31.03
CA ILE A 136 -10.50 -6.88 30.91
C ILE A 136 -10.06 -8.30 30.59
N LYS A 137 -9.11 -8.45 29.69
CA LYS A 137 -8.55 -9.75 29.25
C LYS A 137 -7.89 -10.52 30.38
N VAL A 138 -7.27 -9.85 31.34
CA VAL A 138 -6.69 -10.50 32.52
C VAL A 138 -7.68 -10.62 33.68
N HIS A 139 -8.98 -10.41 33.44
CA HIS A 139 -10.08 -10.46 34.42
C HIS A 139 -9.88 -9.54 35.63
N ASN A 140 -9.14 -8.45 35.50
CA ASN A 140 -8.96 -7.49 36.57
C ASN A 140 -10.02 -6.38 36.51
N ILE A 141 -11.25 -6.76 36.79
CA ILE A 141 -12.42 -5.90 36.60
C ILE A 141 -12.33 -4.62 37.45
N GLU A 142 -11.87 -4.72 38.71
CA GLU A 142 -11.74 -3.56 39.56
C GLU A 142 -10.80 -2.50 39.01
N LYS A 143 -9.58 -2.93 38.58
CA LYS A 143 -8.64 -2.01 37.91
C LYS A 143 -9.15 -1.50 36.58
N ALA A 144 -9.89 -2.31 35.84
CA ALA A 144 -10.49 -1.89 34.56
C ALA A 144 -11.51 -0.76 34.79
N LEU A 145 -12.37 -0.88 35.81
CA LEU A 145 -13.33 0.14 36.16
C LEU A 145 -12.64 1.43 36.62
N GLN A 146 -11.69 1.32 37.56
CA GLN A 146 -10.92 2.47 38.04
C GLN A 146 -10.18 3.17 36.89
N PHE A 147 -9.58 2.40 35.99
CA PHE A 147 -8.90 2.92 34.82
C PHE A 147 -9.85 3.64 33.86
N ALA A 148 -11.04 3.07 33.61
CA ALA A 148 -12.03 3.69 32.74
C ALA A 148 -12.51 5.03 33.30
N ILE A 149 -12.80 5.10 34.60
CA ILE A 149 -13.23 6.34 35.26
C ILE A 149 -12.12 7.40 35.18
N LYS A 150 -10.88 7.04 35.50
CA LYS A 150 -9.78 7.99 35.59
C LYS A 150 -9.30 8.45 34.21
N ASN A 151 -9.12 7.53 33.24
CA ASN A 151 -8.40 7.81 32.00
C ASN A 151 -9.31 7.93 30.77
N LEU A 152 -10.48 7.27 30.75
CA LEU A 152 -11.36 7.26 29.58
C LEU A 152 -12.58 8.19 29.73
N ALA A 153 -13.11 8.39 30.92
CA ALA A 153 -14.26 9.26 31.12
C ALA A 153 -14.04 10.69 30.59
N PRO A 154 -12.86 11.32 30.71
CA PRO A 154 -12.62 12.64 30.15
C PRO A 154 -12.77 12.69 28.62
N PHE A 155 -12.44 11.60 27.90
CA PHE A 155 -12.65 11.50 26.45
C PHE A 155 -14.13 11.38 26.11
N GLY A 156 -14.89 10.58 26.88
CA GLY A 156 -16.34 10.43 26.71
C GLY A 156 -17.09 11.73 26.89
N GLN A 157 -16.66 12.58 27.84
CA GLN A 157 -17.24 13.91 28.05
C GLN A 157 -16.99 14.87 26.88
N LYS A 158 -15.83 14.72 26.18
CA LYS A 158 -15.46 15.57 25.04
C LYS A 158 -16.17 15.19 23.76
N SER A 159 -16.48 13.90 23.56
CA SER A 159 -17.04 13.41 22.30
C SER A 159 -18.02 12.24 22.49
N PRO A 160 -19.26 12.34 21.95
CA PRO A 160 -20.23 11.25 21.98
C PRO A 160 -19.75 9.98 21.24
N GLN A 161 -18.83 10.11 20.32
CA GLN A 161 -18.25 8.96 19.60
C GLN A 161 -17.34 8.15 20.54
N PHE A 162 -16.49 8.83 21.30
CA PHE A 162 -15.63 8.18 22.30
C PHE A 162 -16.46 7.54 23.41
N LEU A 163 -17.54 8.19 23.86
CA LEU A 163 -18.42 7.63 24.86
C LEU A 163 -19.01 6.29 24.40
N ARG A 164 -19.56 6.23 23.19
CA ARG A 164 -20.09 4.98 22.62
C ARG A 164 -19.05 3.86 22.51
N GLU A 165 -17.81 4.20 22.15
CA GLU A 165 -16.70 3.23 22.09
C GLU A 165 -16.31 2.72 23.49
N ILE A 166 -16.34 3.59 24.51
CA ILE A 166 -16.11 3.22 25.92
C ILE A 166 -17.22 2.29 26.41
N GLU A 167 -18.48 2.67 26.25
CA GLU A 167 -19.64 1.87 26.63
C GLU A 167 -19.62 0.49 26.00
N ARG A 168 -19.34 0.45 24.70
CA ARG A 168 -19.20 -0.79 23.95
C ARG A 168 -18.06 -1.67 24.49
N THR A 169 -16.92 -1.09 24.84
CA THR A 169 -15.80 -1.84 25.41
C THR A 169 -16.11 -2.31 26.82
N MET A 170 -16.77 -1.48 27.63
CA MET A 170 -17.17 -1.80 29.00
C MET A 170 -18.25 -2.88 29.06
N SER A 171 -19.15 -2.96 28.06
CA SER A 171 -20.20 -3.99 28.05
C SER A 171 -19.64 -5.44 27.99
N VAL A 172 -18.39 -5.61 27.57
CA VAL A 172 -17.70 -6.91 27.59
C VAL A 172 -17.54 -7.45 29.02
N ILE A 173 -17.44 -6.58 30.03
CA ILE A 173 -17.28 -6.95 31.45
C ILE A 173 -18.56 -7.64 32.02
N ALA A 174 -19.71 -7.38 31.40
CA ALA A 174 -20.99 -7.96 31.86
C ALA A 174 -21.08 -9.49 31.60
N PHE A 175 -20.21 -10.04 30.76
CA PHE A 175 -20.17 -11.47 30.46
C PHE A 175 -19.25 -12.20 31.44
N LYS A 176 -19.66 -13.37 31.88
CA LYS A 176 -18.86 -14.24 32.76
C LYS A 176 -17.55 -14.65 32.07
N ASP A 177 -17.63 -14.99 30.81
CA ASP A 177 -16.48 -15.12 29.91
C ASP A 177 -16.53 -14.01 28.86
N PRO A 178 -15.60 -13.03 28.93
CA PRO A 178 -15.53 -11.94 27.97
C PRO A 178 -15.33 -12.40 26.52
N SER A 179 -14.74 -13.57 26.30
CA SER A 179 -14.50 -14.13 24.95
C SER A 179 -15.78 -14.57 24.26
N GLU A 180 -16.81 -15.00 25.03
CA GLU A 180 -18.10 -15.43 24.51
C GLU A 180 -19.04 -14.26 24.20
N SER A 181 -18.64 -13.04 24.53
CA SER A 181 -19.43 -11.85 24.22
C SER A 181 -19.47 -11.60 22.70
N PRO A 182 -20.53 -10.96 22.16
CA PRO A 182 -20.56 -10.51 20.77
C PRO A 182 -19.41 -9.57 20.40
N LEU A 183 -18.71 -9.04 21.39
CA LEU A 183 -17.55 -8.14 21.27
C LEU A 183 -16.22 -8.84 21.60
N GLY A 184 -16.22 -10.17 21.76
CA GLY A 184 -15.02 -10.98 22.07
C GLY A 184 -13.86 -10.77 21.10
N TYR A 185 -14.14 -10.36 19.85
CA TYR A 185 -13.13 -10.00 18.87
C TYR A 185 -12.20 -8.86 19.33
N LEU A 186 -12.65 -7.99 20.26
CA LEU A 186 -11.83 -6.93 20.87
C LEU A 186 -10.67 -7.50 21.70
N LEU A 187 -10.80 -8.72 22.21
CA LEU A 187 -9.80 -9.41 23.03
C LEU A 187 -8.78 -10.19 22.17
N GLU A 188 -9.02 -10.29 20.87
CA GLU A 188 -8.16 -11.04 19.97
C GLU A 188 -6.83 -10.31 19.64
N GLN A 189 -5.87 -11.08 19.14
CA GLN A 189 -4.60 -10.53 18.66
C GLN A 189 -4.77 -9.61 17.44
N THR A 190 -5.83 -9.81 16.67
CA THR A 190 -6.21 -8.95 15.52
C THR A 190 -6.45 -7.51 15.95
N GLN A 191 -7.07 -7.28 17.10
CA GLN A 191 -7.27 -5.94 17.66
C GLN A 191 -5.94 -5.26 18.00
N ARG A 192 -5.01 -5.98 18.64
CA ARG A 192 -3.65 -5.44 18.91
C ARG A 192 -2.92 -5.06 17.63
N ARG A 193 -3.01 -5.89 16.59
CA ARG A 193 -2.42 -5.60 15.26
C ARG A 193 -3.02 -4.34 14.65
N ARG A 194 -4.35 -4.18 14.75
CA ARG A 194 -5.04 -2.98 14.26
C ARG A 194 -4.52 -1.73 14.94
N VAL A 195 -4.49 -1.72 16.29
CA VAL A 195 -3.97 -0.60 17.07
C VAL A 195 -2.50 -0.33 16.73
N ALA A 196 -1.66 -1.36 16.66
CA ALA A 196 -0.25 -1.21 16.30
C ALA A 196 -0.05 -0.59 14.91
N ASN A 197 -0.88 -0.97 13.93
CA ASN A 197 -0.83 -0.41 12.57
C ASN A 197 -1.32 1.05 12.55
N GLU A 198 -2.38 1.38 13.28
CA GLU A 198 -2.89 2.75 13.35
C GLU A 198 -1.87 3.69 14.01
N VAL A 199 -1.24 3.26 15.11
CA VAL A 199 -0.16 4.02 15.76
C VAL A 199 1.04 4.17 14.85
N ASN A 200 1.47 3.09 14.18
CA ASN A 200 2.56 3.16 13.21
C ASN A 200 2.28 4.15 12.08
N SER A 201 1.06 4.14 11.54
CA SER A 201 0.64 5.08 10.49
C SER A 201 0.60 6.52 10.99
N ALA A 202 0.19 6.75 12.24
CA ALA A 202 0.20 8.07 12.84
C ALA A 202 1.62 8.60 13.05
N ILE A 203 2.56 7.74 13.48
CA ILE A 203 4.00 8.10 13.62
C ILE A 203 4.58 8.47 12.24
N LEU A 204 4.33 7.67 11.20
CA LEU A 204 4.83 7.97 9.85
C LEU A 204 4.29 9.31 9.34
N ARG A 205 2.99 9.60 9.58
CA ARG A 205 2.40 10.90 9.21
C ARG A 205 3.05 12.07 9.97
N SER A 206 3.29 11.94 11.27
CA SER A 206 3.95 13.00 12.06
C SER A 206 5.36 13.28 11.57
N GLN A 207 6.06 12.23 11.11
CA GLN A 207 7.40 12.31 10.54
C GLN A 207 7.41 12.69 9.05
N LYS A 208 6.24 12.94 8.44
CA LYS A 208 6.08 13.22 6.99
C LYS A 208 6.68 12.13 6.09
N GLN A 209 6.63 10.89 6.54
CA GLN A 209 7.08 9.72 5.80
C GLN A 209 5.90 9.07 5.05
N GLU A 210 6.19 8.35 3.98
CA GLU A 210 5.18 7.59 3.26
C GLU A 210 4.63 6.45 4.12
N LEU A 211 3.30 6.29 4.11
CA LEU A 211 2.60 5.29 4.91
C LEU A 211 2.85 3.87 4.42
N GLU A 212 2.94 3.71 3.11
CA GLU A 212 3.15 2.42 2.47
C GLU A 212 4.27 2.50 1.44
N PRO A 213 5.22 1.54 1.49
CA PRO A 213 6.24 1.44 0.46
C PRO A 213 5.63 1.26 -0.93
N MET A 214 6.17 1.93 -1.93
CA MET A 214 5.66 1.89 -3.30
C MET A 214 5.80 0.51 -3.96
N LEU A 215 6.82 -0.27 -3.59
CA LEU A 215 7.16 -1.54 -4.23
C LEU A 215 6.00 -2.56 -4.25
N PRO A 216 5.28 -2.85 -3.15
CA PRO A 216 4.14 -3.79 -3.19
C PRO A 216 3.03 -3.33 -4.12
N SER A 217 2.69 -2.05 -4.11
CA SER A 217 1.68 -1.46 -4.97
C SER A 217 2.06 -1.58 -6.45
N MET A 218 3.32 -1.31 -6.79
CA MET A 218 3.83 -1.48 -8.16
C MET A 218 3.77 -2.94 -8.62
N VAL A 219 4.11 -3.90 -7.76
CA VAL A 219 4.02 -5.33 -8.07
C VAL A 219 2.57 -5.74 -8.32
N GLN A 220 1.61 -5.28 -7.51
CA GLN A 220 0.19 -5.55 -7.74
C GLN A 220 -0.31 -4.95 -9.06
N GLN A 221 0.07 -3.72 -9.37
CA GLN A 221 -0.28 -3.07 -10.65
C GLN A 221 0.33 -3.82 -11.83
N PHE A 222 1.56 -4.31 -11.70
CA PHE A 222 2.20 -5.11 -12.74
C PHE A 222 1.42 -6.39 -13.01
N HIS A 223 1.08 -7.16 -11.98
CA HIS A 223 0.27 -8.38 -12.12
C HIS A 223 -1.12 -8.09 -12.70
N PHE A 224 -1.76 -7.00 -12.27
CA PHE A 224 -3.05 -6.60 -12.84
C PHE A 224 -2.93 -6.32 -14.34
N MET A 225 -1.92 -5.55 -14.77
CA MET A 225 -1.69 -5.27 -16.19
C MET A 225 -1.36 -6.54 -16.98
N GLU A 226 -0.56 -7.44 -16.42
CA GLU A 226 -0.22 -8.74 -17.05
C GLU A 226 -1.49 -9.57 -17.29
N ASN A 227 -2.35 -9.71 -16.28
CA ASN A 227 -3.63 -10.42 -16.39
C ASN A 227 -4.56 -9.76 -17.44
N GLN A 228 -4.62 -8.43 -17.50
CA GLN A 228 -5.42 -7.71 -18.51
C GLN A 228 -4.90 -7.93 -19.93
N LEU A 229 -3.59 -7.99 -20.11
CA LEU A 229 -2.97 -8.27 -21.40
C LEU A 229 -3.25 -9.71 -21.85
N GLU A 230 -3.12 -10.68 -20.97
CA GLU A 230 -3.43 -12.08 -21.25
C GLU A 230 -4.90 -12.27 -21.62
N ALA A 231 -5.83 -11.64 -20.90
CA ALA A 231 -7.25 -11.68 -21.24
C ALA A 231 -7.56 -11.08 -22.61
N LYS A 232 -6.87 -9.98 -23.00
CA LYS A 232 -7.02 -9.37 -24.33
C LYS A 232 -6.45 -10.25 -25.44
N ILE A 233 -5.30 -10.90 -25.22
CA ILE A 233 -4.67 -11.81 -26.17
C ILE A 233 -5.60 -13.02 -26.39
N ASN A 234 -6.12 -13.62 -25.33
CA ASN A 234 -7.00 -14.78 -25.40
C ASN A 234 -8.31 -14.47 -26.14
N ARG A 235 -8.93 -13.29 -25.91
CA ARG A 235 -10.13 -12.86 -26.65
C ARG A 235 -9.84 -12.70 -28.16
N ARG A 236 -8.69 -12.13 -28.53
CA ARG A 236 -8.30 -11.98 -29.94
C ARG A 236 -8.04 -13.33 -30.59
N SER A 237 -7.41 -14.27 -29.90
CA SER A 237 -7.16 -15.62 -30.40
C SER A 237 -8.45 -16.43 -30.61
N GLN A 238 -9.49 -16.20 -29.78
CA GLN A 238 -10.81 -16.82 -29.95
C GLN A 238 -11.60 -16.16 -31.09
N GLY A 239 -11.52 -14.85 -31.29
CA GLY A 239 -12.16 -14.13 -32.40
C GLY A 239 -11.62 -14.55 -33.77
N ILE A 240 -10.33 -14.83 -33.90
CA ILE A 240 -9.71 -15.28 -35.16
C ILE A 240 -10.15 -16.70 -35.51
N ARG A 241 -10.46 -17.57 -34.53
CA ARG A 241 -10.92 -18.96 -34.81
C ARG A 241 -12.36 -19.02 -35.33
N ILE A 242 -13.17 -18.00 -35.16
CA ILE A 242 -14.57 -17.98 -35.61
C ILE A 242 -14.65 -17.58 -37.11
N GLU A 243 -13.71 -16.77 -37.62
CA GLU A 243 -13.69 -16.33 -39.01
C GLU A 243 -13.14 -17.42 -39.96
N ASP A 244 -12.29 -18.33 -39.48
CA ASP A 244 -11.75 -19.46 -40.29
C ASP A 244 -12.72 -20.68 -40.41
N SER A 245 -13.87 -20.64 -39.75
CA SER A 245 -14.84 -21.74 -39.73
C SER A 245 -16.05 -21.51 -40.65
N THR A 246 -16.04 -20.47 -41.45
CA THR A 246 -17.13 -20.07 -42.38
C THR A 246 -16.69 -20.01 -43.83
N CYS A 247 -15.83 -20.93 -44.28
CA CYS A 247 -15.57 -21.16 -45.70
C CYS A 247 -15.89 -22.61 -46.06
#